data_091951b32c8d5660b3756ed57a5effd6
#
_entry.id   091951b32c8d5660b3756ed57a5effd6
#
_cell.length_a   1.000
_cell.length_b   1.000
_cell.length_c   1.000
_cell.angle_alpha   90.00
_cell.angle_beta   90.00
_cell.angle_gamma   90.00
#
_symmetry.space_group_name_H-M   'P 1'
#
loop_
_entity.id
_entity.type
_entity.pdbx_description
1 polymer ?
#
loop_
_entity_poly.entity_id
_entity_poly.type
_entity_poly.pdbx_seq_one_letter_code
_entity_poly.pdbx_strand_id
1 'polypeptide(L)'
;MSVLSKIRTSYSPPELDAEFVELWKSFDRITMREVAGSDYIGRCLNREIETVVDPVLLHDYEYWRKVAGPKDTNGKYVLMYNIRRSSLLQMLAYRVAKERGLRVVDLLVPGQGEDGGSGKRKFAAGPSEFLYLIDGAECVFTGSFHASAFSLIFGKKLYVQFPLTRDNTNSRMETLFSWAMLTGKNVIEDDRSRVMFYDCEEKNNKVLDNEISRSRQVLSEIISSCLQRCWE
;
A
#
# COMPACT_ATOMS: atom_id res chain seq x y z
N MET A 1 13.19 -7.14 -6.18
CA MET A 1 12.48 -8.10 -5.30
C MET A 1 12.29 -7.48 -3.93
N SER A 2 11.06 -7.14 -3.60
CA SER A 2 10.73 -6.52 -2.29
C SER A 2 10.45 -7.62 -1.26
N VAL A 3 11.49 -8.26 -0.72
CA VAL A 3 11.33 -9.34 0.26
C VAL A 3 11.27 -8.84 1.71
N LEU A 4 11.52 -7.55 1.97
CA LEU A 4 11.96 -7.11 3.29
C LEU A 4 11.07 -6.11 4.04
N SER A 5 9.77 -6.04 3.73
CA SER A 5 8.86 -5.17 4.50
C SER A 5 8.51 -5.70 5.90
N LYS A 6 9.09 -6.82 6.33
CA LYS A 6 8.85 -7.44 7.65
C LYS A 6 10.06 -7.44 8.56
N ILE A 7 11.12 -6.72 8.24
CA ILE A 7 12.33 -6.77 9.03
C ILE A 7 12.26 -5.75 10.15
N ARG A 8 12.15 -6.32 11.26
CA ARG A 8 12.08 -5.93 12.66
C ARG A 8 10.70 -5.61 13.21
N THR A 9 9.98 -6.66 13.49
CA THR A 9 9.19 -6.72 14.73
C THR A 9 10.18 -6.93 15.89
N SER A 10 9.84 -6.49 17.09
CA SER A 10 10.59 -6.69 18.35
C SER A 10 10.96 -8.15 18.69
N TYR A 11 10.85 -9.06 17.75
CA TYR A 11 11.00 -10.51 17.87
C TYR A 11 12.09 -11.15 17.00
N SER A 12 12.85 -10.37 16.20
CA SER A 12 13.98 -10.98 15.50
C SER A 12 15.15 -11.16 16.48
N PRO A 13 15.63 -12.40 16.72
CA PRO A 13 16.82 -12.63 17.53
C PRO A 13 18.00 -11.88 16.92
N PRO A 14 18.95 -11.37 17.73
CA PRO A 14 20.16 -10.71 17.23
C PRO A 14 20.99 -11.55 16.23
N GLU A 15 20.91 -12.86 16.36
CA GLU A 15 21.61 -13.81 15.46
C GLU A 15 21.03 -13.80 14.05
N LEU A 16 19.69 -13.68 13.91
CA LEU A 16 19.04 -13.52 12.59
C LEU A 16 19.43 -12.20 11.91
N ASP A 17 19.62 -11.14 12.69
CA ASP A 17 20.08 -9.86 12.12
C ASP A 17 21.49 -10.00 11.52
N ALA A 18 22.38 -10.77 12.14
CA ALA A 18 23.74 -11.01 11.63
C ALA A 18 23.73 -11.80 10.30
N GLU A 19 22.94 -12.87 10.20
CA GLU A 19 22.78 -13.63 8.96
C GLU A 19 22.21 -12.78 7.83
N PHE A 20 21.21 -11.96 8.10
CA PHE A 20 20.65 -11.04 7.11
C PHE A 20 21.67 -9.99 6.66
N VAL A 21 22.46 -9.46 7.56
CA VAL A 21 23.54 -8.51 7.21
C VAL A 21 24.52 -9.13 6.23
N GLU A 22 24.96 -10.37 6.46
CA GLU A 22 25.87 -11.06 5.52
C GLU A 22 25.20 -11.30 4.17
N LEU A 23 23.92 -11.70 4.15
CA LEU A 23 23.16 -11.83 2.91
C LEU A 23 23.03 -10.49 2.18
N TRP A 24 22.75 -9.39 2.89
CA TRP A 24 22.64 -8.06 2.25
C TRP A 24 23.97 -7.57 1.69
N LYS A 25 25.09 -7.92 2.28
CA LYS A 25 26.42 -7.60 1.74
C LYS A 25 26.67 -8.23 0.38
N SER A 26 26.04 -9.39 0.09
CA SER A 26 26.16 -10.06 -1.19
C SER A 26 25.41 -9.39 -2.34
N PHE A 27 24.51 -8.42 -2.04
CA PHE A 27 23.80 -7.67 -3.08
C PHE A 27 24.60 -6.43 -3.50
N ASP A 28 24.84 -6.29 -4.79
CA ASP A 28 25.48 -5.11 -5.37
C ASP A 28 24.73 -3.83 -5.08
N ARG A 29 23.40 -3.88 -5.21
CA ARG A 29 22.50 -2.76 -4.98
C ARG A 29 21.25 -3.20 -4.24
N ILE A 30 20.83 -2.37 -3.30
CA ILE A 30 19.60 -2.55 -2.52
C ILE A 30 18.82 -1.25 -2.59
N THR A 31 17.53 -1.34 -2.86
CA THR A 31 16.59 -0.24 -2.73
C THR A 31 15.42 -0.64 -1.86
N MET A 32 14.85 0.32 -1.15
CA MET A 32 13.68 0.12 -0.29
C MET A 32 12.55 1.04 -0.72
N ARG A 33 11.30 0.63 -0.45
CA ARG A 33 10.11 1.44 -0.75
C ARG A 33 9.59 2.23 0.45
N GLU A 34 10.33 2.26 1.54
CA GLU A 34 9.99 2.95 2.78
C GLU A 34 11.26 3.46 3.46
N VAL A 35 11.19 4.68 3.98
CA VAL A 35 12.34 5.35 4.61
C VAL A 35 12.87 4.55 5.80
N ALA A 36 11.98 4.05 6.67
CA ALA A 36 12.40 3.28 7.84
C ALA A 36 13.20 2.02 7.47
N GLY A 37 12.88 1.38 6.32
CA GLY A 37 13.62 0.22 5.81
C GLY A 37 14.98 0.60 5.26
N SER A 38 15.10 1.68 4.49
CA SER A 38 16.40 2.17 4.00
C SER A 38 17.32 2.59 5.12
N ASP A 39 16.81 3.32 6.11
CA ASP A 39 17.58 3.74 7.28
C ASP A 39 18.07 2.54 8.10
N TYR A 40 17.23 1.52 8.26
CA TYR A 40 17.59 0.33 9.01
C TYR A 40 18.72 -0.45 8.31
N ILE A 41 18.55 -0.79 7.04
CA ILE A 41 19.56 -1.53 6.26
C ILE A 41 20.82 -0.68 6.10
N GLY A 42 20.67 0.63 5.88
CA GLY A 42 21.78 1.56 5.77
C GLY A 42 22.67 1.55 7.01
N ARG A 43 22.09 1.58 8.21
CA ARG A 43 22.83 1.44 9.47
C ARG A 43 23.54 0.09 9.60
N CYS A 44 22.84 -1.00 9.23
CA CYS A 44 23.41 -2.35 9.30
C CYS A 44 24.60 -2.54 8.37
N LEU A 45 24.56 -1.93 7.18
CA LEU A 45 25.59 -2.07 6.15
C LEU A 45 26.60 -0.91 6.13
N ASN A 46 26.42 0.10 6.98
CA ASN A 46 27.21 1.34 6.99
C ASN A 46 27.32 1.96 5.58
N ARG A 47 26.23 2.00 4.84
CA ARG A 47 26.12 2.62 3.51
C ARG A 47 24.75 3.21 3.29
N GLU A 48 24.65 4.17 2.39
CA GLU A 48 23.35 4.75 1.99
C GLU A 48 22.55 3.73 1.18
N ILE A 49 21.24 3.63 1.50
CA ILE A 49 20.29 2.79 0.80
C ILE A 49 19.19 3.69 0.22
N GLU A 50 19.08 3.68 -1.09
CA GLU A 50 18.09 4.47 -1.80
C GLU A 50 16.65 4.06 -1.46
N THR A 51 15.83 5.06 -1.13
CA THR A 51 14.38 4.85 -1.03
C THR A 51 13.76 5.17 -2.38
N VAL A 52 13.04 4.21 -2.96
CA VAL A 52 12.33 4.37 -4.25
C VAL A 52 10.85 4.12 -4.06
N VAL A 53 10.01 4.67 -4.93
CA VAL A 53 8.57 4.40 -4.87
C VAL A 53 8.27 2.92 -5.07
N ASP A 54 7.15 2.45 -4.52
CA ASP A 54 6.68 1.08 -4.82
C ASP A 54 6.47 0.94 -6.34
N PRO A 55 6.81 -0.21 -6.95
CA PRO A 55 6.68 -0.44 -8.38
C PRO A 55 5.31 -0.10 -8.98
N VAL A 56 4.23 -0.19 -8.21
CA VAL A 56 2.89 0.18 -8.70
C VAL A 56 2.77 1.68 -9.02
N LEU A 57 3.59 2.54 -8.41
CA LEU A 57 3.61 3.97 -8.68
C LEU A 57 4.47 4.34 -9.90
N LEU A 58 5.24 3.41 -10.45
CA LEU A 58 6.02 3.64 -11.68
C LEU A 58 5.15 3.75 -12.93
N HIS A 59 3.89 3.38 -12.84
CA HIS A 59 2.90 3.54 -13.89
C HIS A 59 1.77 4.46 -13.44
N ASP A 60 1.24 5.19 -14.41
CA ASP A 60 0.16 6.16 -14.19
C ASP A 60 -1.23 5.51 -14.14
N TYR A 61 -2.21 6.36 -13.90
CA TYR A 61 -3.61 6.03 -13.90
C TYR A 61 -4.09 5.36 -15.21
N GLU A 62 -3.64 5.87 -16.35
CA GLU A 62 -4.09 5.35 -17.65
C GLU A 62 -3.56 3.96 -17.94
N TYR A 63 -2.31 3.69 -17.57
CA TYR A 63 -1.73 2.36 -17.66
C TYR A 63 -2.54 1.35 -16.83
N TRP A 64 -2.79 1.67 -15.55
CA TRP A 64 -3.52 0.77 -14.66
C TRP A 64 -4.97 0.58 -15.06
N ARG A 65 -5.58 1.58 -15.68
CA ARG A 65 -6.93 1.45 -16.25
C ARG A 65 -7.00 0.45 -17.39
N LYS A 66 -6.00 0.40 -18.24
CA LYS A 66 -5.91 -0.61 -19.31
C LYS A 66 -5.77 -2.01 -18.73
N VAL A 67 -4.97 -2.17 -17.66
CA VAL A 67 -4.80 -3.45 -16.95
C VAL A 67 -6.08 -3.86 -16.23
N ALA A 68 -6.81 -2.92 -15.66
CA ALA A 68 -8.08 -3.18 -14.97
C ALA A 68 -9.18 -3.69 -15.93
N GLY A 69 -9.10 -3.35 -17.20
CA GLY A 69 -10.12 -3.72 -18.19
C GLY A 69 -11.43 -2.95 -18.05
N PRO A 70 -12.47 -3.35 -18.78
CA PRO A 70 -13.76 -2.69 -18.77
C PRO A 70 -14.46 -2.87 -17.42
N LYS A 71 -15.14 -1.83 -16.97
CA LYS A 71 -15.89 -1.83 -15.72
C LYS A 71 -17.31 -2.34 -15.93
N ASP A 72 -17.67 -3.39 -15.21
CA ASP A 72 -19.06 -3.82 -15.07
C ASP A 72 -19.51 -3.61 -13.63
N THR A 73 -19.68 -2.36 -13.25
CA THR A 73 -20.18 -2.01 -11.91
C THR A 73 -21.52 -1.30 -12.01
N ASN A 74 -22.58 -1.99 -11.67
CA ASN A 74 -23.91 -1.42 -11.56
C ASN A 74 -23.98 -0.44 -10.37
N GLY A 75 -23.82 0.86 -10.67
CA GLY A 75 -24.00 1.95 -9.71
C GLY A 75 -22.80 2.19 -8.78
N LYS A 76 -22.93 3.24 -7.96
CA LYS A 76 -21.93 3.67 -6.99
C LYS A 76 -21.87 2.74 -5.77
N TYR A 77 -20.69 2.57 -5.20
CA TYR A 77 -20.47 1.71 -4.03
C TYR A 77 -19.31 2.16 -3.17
N VAL A 78 -19.33 1.69 -1.93
CA VAL A 78 -18.19 1.69 -1.01
C VAL A 78 -17.44 0.38 -1.19
N LEU A 79 -16.13 0.45 -1.48
CA LEU A 79 -15.28 -0.73 -1.51
C LEU A 79 -14.66 -0.96 -0.14
N MET A 80 -14.79 -2.17 0.40
CA MET A 80 -14.14 -2.59 1.62
C MET A 80 -13.15 -3.74 1.34
N TYR A 81 -11.87 -3.51 1.65
CA TYR A 81 -10.83 -4.53 1.61
C TYR A 81 -10.18 -4.65 2.99
N ASN A 82 -10.85 -5.39 3.87
CA ASN A 82 -10.56 -5.48 5.30
C ASN A 82 -9.66 -6.68 5.63
N ILE A 83 -8.39 -6.61 5.24
CA ILE A 83 -7.41 -7.70 5.41
C ILE A 83 -7.12 -8.06 6.89
N ARG A 84 -7.35 -7.12 7.81
CA ARG A 84 -7.09 -7.30 9.25
C ARG A 84 -8.34 -7.65 10.05
N ARG A 85 -9.49 -7.85 9.39
CA ARG A 85 -10.79 -8.12 10.02
C ARG A 85 -11.17 -7.09 11.11
N SER A 86 -10.83 -5.82 10.90
CA SER A 86 -11.14 -4.75 11.83
C SER A 86 -12.66 -4.52 11.88
N SER A 87 -13.23 -4.71 13.07
CA SER A 87 -14.63 -4.35 13.34
C SER A 87 -14.87 -2.84 13.23
N LEU A 88 -13.89 -2.04 13.64
CA LEU A 88 -13.95 -0.58 13.55
C LEU A 88 -14.04 -0.11 12.10
N LEU A 89 -13.17 -0.63 11.22
CA LEU A 89 -13.18 -0.32 9.78
C LEU A 89 -14.50 -0.77 9.14
N GLN A 90 -14.96 -1.97 9.47
CA GLN A 90 -16.21 -2.52 8.96
C GLN A 90 -17.41 -1.67 9.37
N MET A 91 -17.54 -1.36 10.66
CA MET A 91 -18.61 -0.51 11.19
C MET A 91 -18.65 0.84 10.46
N LEU A 92 -17.49 1.47 10.28
CA LEU A 92 -17.39 2.76 9.61
C LEU A 92 -17.79 2.67 8.13
N ALA A 93 -17.34 1.64 7.41
CA ALA A 93 -17.70 1.43 6.00
C ALA A 93 -19.22 1.31 5.80
N TYR A 94 -19.88 0.52 6.65
CA TYR A 94 -21.33 0.38 6.58
C TYR A 94 -22.09 1.63 6.99
N ARG A 95 -21.59 2.38 7.98
CA ARG A 95 -22.18 3.68 8.38
C ARG A 95 -22.12 4.67 7.22
N VAL A 96 -20.95 4.87 6.62
CA VAL A 96 -20.77 5.78 5.48
C VAL A 96 -21.60 5.35 4.28
N ALA A 97 -21.66 4.06 3.99
CA ALA A 97 -22.49 3.53 2.91
C ALA A 97 -23.98 3.84 3.14
N LYS A 98 -24.49 3.63 4.35
CA LYS A 98 -25.88 3.94 4.72
C LYS A 98 -26.18 5.43 4.60
N GLU A 99 -25.30 6.29 5.13
CA GLU A 99 -25.47 7.75 5.09
C GLU A 99 -25.50 8.31 3.67
N ARG A 100 -24.79 7.67 2.74
CA ARG A 100 -24.71 8.09 1.33
C ARG A 100 -25.64 7.32 0.38
N GLY A 101 -26.44 6.39 0.88
CA GLY A 101 -27.31 5.55 0.04
C GLY A 101 -26.54 4.61 -0.89
N LEU A 102 -25.34 4.18 -0.48
CA LEU A 102 -24.45 3.32 -1.27
C LEU A 102 -24.51 1.86 -0.80
N ARG A 103 -24.27 0.93 -1.73
CA ARG A 103 -24.02 -0.46 -1.37
C ARG A 103 -22.57 -0.64 -0.95
N VAL A 104 -22.28 -1.67 -0.15
CA VAL A 104 -20.92 -2.10 0.19
C VAL A 104 -20.53 -3.27 -0.70
N VAL A 105 -19.36 -3.18 -1.34
CA VAL A 105 -18.67 -4.28 -2.00
C VAL A 105 -17.56 -4.72 -1.07
N ASP A 106 -17.69 -5.94 -0.54
CA ASP A 106 -16.72 -6.51 0.41
C ASP A 106 -15.83 -7.50 -0.33
N LEU A 107 -14.53 -7.16 -0.46
CA LEU A 107 -13.55 -8.03 -1.10
C LEU A 107 -13.12 -9.16 -0.18
N LEU A 108 -13.21 -10.39 -0.68
CA LEU A 108 -12.65 -11.56 -0.02
C LEU A 108 -11.12 -11.46 0.03
N VAL A 109 -10.57 -11.72 1.20
CA VAL A 109 -9.13 -11.91 1.39
C VAL A 109 -8.84 -13.40 1.30
N PRO A 110 -7.90 -13.84 0.44
CA PRO A 110 -7.54 -15.25 0.33
C PRO A 110 -7.24 -15.87 1.70
N GLY A 111 -7.78 -17.05 1.97
CA GLY A 111 -7.64 -17.74 3.25
C GLY A 111 -8.58 -17.26 4.37
N GLN A 112 -9.41 -16.27 4.13
CA GLN A 112 -10.51 -15.91 5.01
C GLN A 112 -11.74 -16.66 4.54
N GLY A 113 -12.15 -17.70 5.29
CA GLY A 113 -13.36 -18.47 4.99
C GLY A 113 -14.60 -17.59 4.90
N GLU A 114 -15.63 -18.10 4.25
CA GLU A 114 -16.98 -17.52 4.26
C GLU A 114 -17.58 -17.64 5.66
N ASP A 115 -17.11 -16.82 6.60
CA ASP A 115 -17.77 -16.71 7.90
C ASP A 115 -19.14 -16.09 7.65
N GLY A 116 -20.10 -17.03 7.53
CA GLY A 116 -21.49 -16.74 7.30
C GLY A 116 -22.04 -15.79 8.34
N GLY A 117 -22.88 -14.93 7.93
CA GLY A 117 -23.78 -14.30 8.87
C GLY A 117 -24.34 -12.95 8.49
N SER A 118 -23.91 -12.32 7.41
CA SER A 118 -24.49 -11.02 7.10
C SER A 118 -25.15 -10.89 5.73
N GLY A 119 -25.39 -11.99 5.01
CA GLY A 119 -26.08 -11.97 3.70
C GLY A 119 -25.43 -11.08 2.63
N LYS A 120 -24.22 -10.64 2.85
CA LYS A 120 -23.51 -9.64 2.04
C LYS A 120 -22.62 -10.36 1.03
N ARG A 121 -22.75 -9.99 -0.22
CA ARG A 121 -21.95 -10.58 -1.28
C ARG A 121 -20.46 -10.20 -1.07
N LYS A 122 -19.64 -11.21 -0.77
CA LYS A 122 -18.19 -11.09 -0.82
C LYS A 122 -17.73 -11.46 -2.23
N PHE A 123 -16.80 -10.68 -2.76
CA PHE A 123 -16.25 -10.90 -4.08
C PHE A 123 -14.83 -11.42 -3.98
N ALA A 124 -14.56 -12.60 -4.55
CA ALA A 124 -13.20 -13.00 -4.87
C ALA A 124 -12.78 -12.24 -6.12
N ALA A 125 -11.67 -11.52 -6.05
CA ALA A 125 -11.18 -10.71 -7.16
C ALA A 125 -9.77 -11.13 -7.55
N GLY A 126 -9.55 -11.32 -8.84
CA GLY A 126 -8.22 -11.35 -9.43
C GLY A 126 -7.58 -9.96 -9.50
N PRO A 127 -6.31 -9.84 -9.93
CA PRO A 127 -5.62 -8.54 -9.98
C PRO A 127 -6.34 -7.50 -10.82
N SER A 128 -6.83 -7.85 -11.99
CA SER A 128 -7.58 -6.95 -12.89
C SER A 128 -8.88 -6.47 -12.24
N GLU A 129 -9.63 -7.40 -11.66
CA GLU A 129 -10.89 -7.09 -10.96
C GLU A 129 -10.66 -6.23 -9.71
N PHE A 130 -9.58 -6.47 -8.98
CA PHE A 130 -9.18 -5.63 -7.84
C PHE A 130 -8.97 -4.17 -8.27
N LEU A 131 -8.30 -3.95 -9.38
CA LEU A 131 -8.05 -2.61 -9.92
C LEU A 131 -9.33 -1.92 -10.35
N TYR A 132 -10.19 -2.57 -11.12
CA TYR A 132 -11.43 -1.93 -11.57
C TYR A 132 -12.39 -1.69 -10.41
N LEU A 133 -12.40 -2.52 -9.37
CA LEU A 133 -13.20 -2.30 -8.18
C LEU A 133 -12.72 -1.09 -7.38
N ILE A 134 -11.42 -0.83 -7.30
CA ILE A 134 -10.90 0.40 -6.69
C ILE A 134 -11.27 1.61 -7.57
N ASP A 135 -11.00 1.54 -8.88
CA ASP A 135 -11.29 2.64 -9.80
C ASP A 135 -12.80 2.97 -9.90
N GLY A 136 -13.68 1.99 -9.72
CA GLY A 136 -15.13 2.20 -9.72
C GLY A 136 -15.73 2.67 -8.39
N ALA A 137 -14.98 2.59 -7.29
CA ALA A 137 -15.49 2.92 -5.97
C ALA A 137 -15.68 4.43 -5.76
N GLU A 138 -16.72 4.82 -5.01
CA GLU A 138 -16.89 6.18 -4.49
C GLU A 138 -15.88 6.47 -3.38
N CYS A 139 -15.65 5.48 -2.51
CA CYS A 139 -14.61 5.52 -1.50
C CYS A 139 -14.13 4.10 -1.15
N VAL A 140 -12.91 4.00 -0.64
CA VAL A 140 -12.23 2.75 -0.31
C VAL A 140 -11.93 2.69 1.18
N PHE A 141 -12.20 1.55 1.81
CA PHE A 141 -11.91 1.25 3.22
C PHE A 141 -10.92 0.09 3.29
N THR A 142 -9.73 0.34 3.82
CA THR A 142 -8.68 -0.69 3.81
C THR A 142 -7.61 -0.48 4.87
N GLY A 143 -6.86 -1.53 5.19
CA GLY A 143 -5.56 -1.50 5.88
C GLY A 143 -4.43 -1.99 4.97
N SER A 144 -4.69 -2.16 3.66
CA SER A 144 -3.73 -2.65 2.68
C SER A 144 -2.93 -1.51 2.05
N PHE A 145 -1.60 -1.67 2.01
CA PHE A 145 -0.74 -0.74 1.30
C PHE A 145 -1.11 -0.63 -0.19
N HIS A 146 -1.25 -1.74 -0.90
CA HIS A 146 -1.55 -1.69 -2.34
C HIS A 146 -2.94 -1.12 -2.63
N ALA A 147 -3.95 -1.41 -1.82
CA ALA A 147 -5.25 -0.77 -1.98
C ALA A 147 -5.16 0.75 -1.77
N SER A 148 -4.33 1.21 -0.83
CA SER A 148 -4.08 2.63 -0.60
C SER A 148 -3.31 3.27 -1.76
N ALA A 149 -2.27 2.60 -2.27
CA ALA A 149 -1.50 3.07 -3.42
C ALA A 149 -2.37 3.21 -4.69
N PHE A 150 -3.20 2.22 -4.99
CA PHE A 150 -4.14 2.31 -6.11
C PHE A 150 -5.25 3.33 -5.87
N SER A 151 -5.71 3.51 -4.64
CA SER A 151 -6.65 4.59 -4.31
C SER A 151 -6.03 5.97 -4.57
N LEU A 152 -4.73 6.13 -4.26
CA LEU A 152 -3.98 7.34 -4.57
C LEU A 152 -3.85 7.55 -6.09
N ILE A 153 -3.49 6.50 -6.85
CA ILE A 153 -3.37 6.56 -8.31
C ILE A 153 -4.71 6.96 -8.94
N PHE A 154 -5.80 6.33 -8.52
CA PHE A 154 -7.15 6.55 -9.05
C PHE A 154 -7.90 7.76 -8.43
N GLY A 155 -7.25 8.54 -7.54
CA GLY A 155 -7.84 9.74 -6.93
C GLY A 155 -9.06 9.44 -6.08
N LYS A 156 -9.04 8.41 -5.22
CA LYS A 156 -10.22 7.99 -4.45
C LYS A 156 -10.26 8.59 -3.05
N LYS A 157 -11.46 8.77 -2.51
CA LYS A 157 -11.64 8.99 -1.08
C LYS A 157 -11.28 7.72 -0.33
N LEU A 158 -10.34 7.82 0.60
CA LEU A 158 -9.69 6.67 1.20
C LEU A 158 -9.77 6.71 2.73
N TYR A 159 -10.27 5.64 3.32
CA TYR A 159 -10.28 5.41 4.76
C TYR A 159 -9.30 4.31 5.10
N VAL A 160 -8.21 4.68 5.77
CA VAL A 160 -7.11 3.76 6.08
C VAL A 160 -7.10 3.41 7.55
N GLN A 161 -7.11 2.12 7.84
CA GLN A 161 -6.89 1.63 9.19
C GLN A 161 -5.40 1.53 9.49
N PHE A 162 -4.98 2.19 10.56
CA PHE A 162 -3.66 2.08 11.15
C PHE A 162 -3.76 1.33 12.48
N PRO A 163 -3.10 0.19 12.66
CA PRO A 163 -3.00 -0.44 13.97
C PRO A 163 -2.18 0.43 14.93
N LEU A 164 -2.63 0.50 16.18
CA LEU A 164 -1.92 1.15 17.29
C LEU A 164 -1.01 0.13 17.97
N THR A 165 -0.07 -0.43 17.22
CA THR A 165 0.94 -1.36 17.74
C THR A 165 2.25 -0.63 17.98
N ARG A 166 3.08 -1.18 18.89
CA ARG A 166 4.43 -0.65 19.15
C ARG A 166 5.37 -0.83 17.95
N ASP A 167 5.03 -1.76 17.06
CA ASP A 167 5.79 -2.03 15.84
C ASP A 167 5.40 -1.02 14.77
N ASN A 168 6.39 -0.39 14.14
CA ASN A 168 6.17 0.60 13.07
C ASN A 168 5.73 -0.10 11.76
N THR A 169 4.57 -0.77 11.80
CA THR A 169 3.99 -1.43 10.61
C THR A 169 3.34 -0.44 9.63
N ASN A 170 3.33 0.84 9.99
CA ASN A 170 2.66 1.91 9.24
C ASN A 170 3.62 2.69 8.33
N SER A 171 4.94 2.51 8.46
CA SER A 171 5.98 3.32 7.79
C SER A 171 5.79 3.43 6.27
N ARG A 172 5.35 2.35 5.62
CA ARG A 172 5.07 2.35 4.17
C ARG A 172 3.93 3.28 3.78
N MET A 173 2.87 3.30 4.59
CA MET A 173 1.73 4.19 4.38
C MET A 173 2.12 5.64 4.64
N GLU A 174 2.90 5.87 5.71
CA GLU A 174 3.39 7.20 6.08
C GLU A 174 4.30 7.75 4.97
N THR A 175 5.22 6.95 4.44
CA THR A 175 6.06 7.31 3.29
C THR A 175 5.21 7.65 2.05
N LEU A 176 4.23 6.80 1.71
CA LEU A 176 3.35 6.99 0.56
C LEU A 176 2.58 8.32 0.63
N PHE A 177 1.94 8.59 1.77
CA PHE A 177 1.14 9.80 1.93
C PHE A 177 2.01 11.06 2.10
N SER A 178 3.22 10.94 2.65
CA SER A 178 4.20 12.03 2.69
C SER A 178 4.61 12.47 1.29
N TRP A 179 4.94 11.54 0.40
CA TRP A 179 5.27 11.86 -1.00
C TRP A 179 4.11 12.49 -1.76
N ALA A 180 2.89 12.07 -1.47
CA ALA A 180 1.68 12.68 -2.04
C ALA A 180 1.29 13.99 -1.37
N MET A 181 2.00 14.41 -0.30
CA MET A 181 1.70 15.57 0.54
C MET A 181 0.26 15.57 1.09
N LEU A 182 -0.26 14.39 1.38
CA LEU A 182 -1.61 14.23 1.93
C LEU A 182 -1.57 14.20 3.45
N THR A 183 -2.39 15.06 4.07
CA THR A 183 -2.62 15.06 5.52
C THR A 183 -3.89 14.28 5.84
N GLY A 184 -3.75 13.19 6.58
CA GLY A 184 -4.89 12.40 7.01
C GLY A 184 -5.68 13.07 8.14
N LYS A 185 -7.00 12.94 8.10
CA LYS A 185 -7.91 13.36 9.18
C LYS A 185 -8.31 12.13 10.01
N ASN A 186 -8.11 12.17 11.33
CA ASN A 186 -8.59 11.11 12.21
C ASN A 186 -10.13 11.11 12.22
N VAL A 187 -10.73 9.96 11.88
CA VAL A 187 -12.20 9.79 11.81
C VAL A 187 -12.72 9.10 13.06
N ILE A 188 -12.04 8.03 13.47
CA ILE A 188 -12.40 7.22 14.64
C ILE A 188 -11.20 6.43 15.12
N GLU A 189 -11.12 6.19 16.41
CA GLU A 189 -10.05 5.44 17.07
C GLU A 189 -10.63 4.59 18.21
N ASP A 190 -10.03 3.42 18.42
CA ASP A 190 -10.23 2.57 19.58
C ASP A 190 -8.85 2.22 20.21
N ASP A 191 -8.82 1.31 21.17
CA ASP A 191 -7.59 0.87 21.86
C ASP A 191 -6.61 0.08 20.98
N ARG A 192 -7.01 -0.34 19.79
CA ARG A 192 -6.24 -1.21 18.88
C ARG A 192 -5.88 -0.55 17.57
N SER A 193 -6.69 0.39 17.10
CA SER A 193 -6.51 1.00 15.80
C SER A 193 -7.18 2.35 15.66
N ARG A 194 -6.70 3.13 14.70
CA ARG A 194 -7.36 4.35 14.23
C ARG A 194 -7.66 4.25 12.76
N VAL A 195 -8.70 4.93 12.33
CA VAL A 195 -9.04 5.09 10.90
C VAL A 195 -8.86 6.54 10.51
N MET A 196 -7.99 6.75 9.52
CA MET A 196 -7.69 8.06 8.94
C MET A 196 -8.39 8.19 7.59
N PHE A 197 -8.90 9.37 7.30
CA PHE A 197 -9.45 9.74 6.00
C PHE A 197 -8.42 10.54 5.20
N TYR A 198 -8.28 10.20 3.92
CA TYR A 198 -7.48 10.93 2.93
C TYR A 198 -8.34 11.19 1.69
N ASP A 199 -8.32 12.41 1.18
CA ASP A 199 -8.84 12.73 -0.14
C ASP A 199 -7.72 12.66 -1.16
N CYS A 200 -7.67 11.56 -1.93
CA CYS A 200 -6.57 11.35 -2.86
C CYS A 200 -6.68 12.20 -4.14
N GLU A 201 -7.79 12.93 -4.35
CA GLU A 201 -7.88 13.96 -5.39
C GLU A 201 -7.03 15.19 -5.03
N GLU A 202 -6.83 15.46 -3.73
CA GLU A 202 -6.03 16.59 -3.22
C GLU A 202 -4.50 16.34 -3.24
N LYS A 203 -4.05 15.17 -3.74
CA LYS A 203 -2.61 14.84 -3.78
C LYS A 203 -1.81 15.86 -4.59
N ASN A 204 -0.62 16.16 -4.13
CA ASN A 204 0.31 17.00 -4.89
C ASN A 204 1.03 16.17 -5.96
N ASN A 205 0.47 16.17 -7.16
CA ASN A 205 1.03 15.43 -8.28
C ASN A 205 2.48 15.82 -8.57
N LYS A 206 2.84 17.11 -8.49
CA LYS A 206 4.19 17.59 -8.81
C LYS A 206 5.27 16.96 -7.91
N VAL A 207 5.00 16.85 -6.60
CA VAL A 207 5.96 16.23 -5.67
C VAL A 207 6.03 14.72 -5.90
N LEU A 208 4.87 14.07 -6.04
CA LEU A 208 4.81 12.63 -6.31
C LEU A 208 5.48 12.27 -7.64
N ASP A 209 5.25 13.05 -8.71
CA ASP A 209 5.86 12.83 -10.03
C ASP A 209 7.38 13.02 -9.99
N ASN A 210 7.89 13.95 -9.18
CA ASN A 210 9.32 14.11 -8.96
C ASN A 210 9.92 12.85 -8.31
N GLU A 211 9.28 12.30 -7.27
CA GLU A 211 9.73 11.08 -6.60
C GLU A 211 9.65 9.86 -7.54
N ILE A 212 8.61 9.76 -8.35
CA ILE A 212 8.48 8.72 -9.38
C ILE A 212 9.62 8.83 -10.40
N SER A 213 9.90 10.04 -10.89
CA SER A 213 10.95 10.31 -11.87
C SER A 213 12.33 9.98 -11.31
N ARG A 214 12.63 10.42 -10.08
CA ARG A 214 13.86 10.08 -9.37
C ARG A 214 14.01 8.56 -9.20
N SER A 215 12.94 7.89 -8.80
CA SER A 215 12.94 6.43 -8.62
C SER A 215 13.19 5.67 -9.92
N ARG A 216 12.62 6.13 -11.03
CA ARG A 216 12.88 5.56 -12.37
C ARG A 216 14.34 5.73 -12.77
N GLN A 217 14.93 6.90 -12.50
CA GLN A 217 16.35 7.13 -12.78
C GLN A 217 17.24 6.18 -11.97
N VAL A 218 17.05 6.11 -10.66
CA VAL A 218 17.80 5.20 -9.77
C VAL A 218 17.71 3.75 -10.26
N LEU A 219 16.51 3.27 -10.55
CA LEU A 219 16.30 1.90 -11.02
C LEU A 219 16.94 1.65 -12.40
N SER A 220 16.90 2.63 -13.30
CA SER A 220 17.52 2.55 -14.61
C SER A 220 19.06 2.46 -14.51
N GLU A 221 19.66 3.28 -13.64
CA GLU A 221 21.11 3.25 -13.38
C GLU A 221 21.55 1.91 -12.79
N ILE A 222 20.79 1.36 -11.85
CA ILE A 222 21.05 0.05 -11.26
C ILE A 222 21.00 -1.05 -12.33
N ILE A 223 19.94 -1.08 -13.14
CA ILE A 223 19.77 -2.08 -14.19
C ILE A 223 20.91 -1.97 -15.22
N SER A 224 21.24 -0.77 -15.66
CA SER A 224 22.32 -0.54 -16.64
C SER A 224 23.66 -0.99 -16.11
N SER A 225 23.98 -0.69 -14.84
CA SER A 225 25.24 -1.13 -14.21
C SER A 225 25.32 -2.65 -14.04
N CYS A 226 24.19 -3.31 -13.78
CA CYS A 226 24.16 -4.78 -13.69
C CYS A 226 24.34 -5.44 -15.07
N LEU A 227 23.71 -4.88 -16.11
CA LEU A 227 23.81 -5.41 -17.48
C LEU A 227 25.25 -5.30 -18.02
N GLN A 228 25.93 -4.17 -17.78
CA GLN A 228 27.35 -4.02 -18.19
C GLN A 228 28.24 -5.11 -17.63
N ARG A 229 28.08 -5.47 -16.36
CA ARG A 229 28.89 -6.53 -15.71
C ARG A 229 28.55 -7.95 -16.16
N CYS A 230 27.40 -8.19 -16.76
CA CYS A 230 27.06 -9.50 -17.32
C CYS A 230 27.73 -9.78 -18.69
N TRP A 231 28.32 -8.76 -19.32
CA TRP A 231 28.98 -8.86 -20.63
C TRP A 231 30.48 -8.70 -20.57
N GLU A 232 31.07 -8.44 -19.38
CA GLU A 232 32.50 -8.51 -19.05
C GLU A 232 32.84 -9.88 -18.45
#